data_42a02c3fbe54a1dad81ecfa8d36b57f1
#
_entry.id   42a02c3fbe54a1dad81ecfa8d36b57f1
#
_cell.length_a   1.000
_cell.length_b   1.000
_cell.length_c   1.000
_cell.angle_alpha   90.00
_cell.angle_beta   90.00
_cell.angle_gamma   90.00
#
_symmetry.space_group_name_H-M   'P 1'
#
loop_
_entity.id
_entity.type
_entity.pdbx_description
1 polymer ?
#
loop_
_entity_poly.entity_id
_entity_poly.type
_entity_poly.pdbx_seq_one_letter_code
_entity_poly.pdbx_strand_id
1 'polypeptide(L)'
;TALFVSHDIEDAMVMADRMVVLRKGTAEQVGTQLEIYDRPANPHVARLFGKTNFIPLGLLPDAPHSIAAETGEGQVVPVRPHQWQLVENSNDGSTAFTGKMVSTTNRGAHQEVLLQTENLTLTIHLPGNTTVKPGETLTVSCDLTV
;
A
#
# COMPACT_ATOMS: atom_id res chain seq x y z
N THR A 1 8.37 -16.93 27.22
CA THR A 1 7.78 -16.99 25.87
C THR A 1 6.27 -17.12 26.01
N ALA A 2 5.50 -16.26 25.39
CA ALA A 2 4.05 -16.34 25.33
C ALA A 2 3.61 -16.50 23.88
N LEU A 3 2.57 -17.28 23.64
CA LEU A 3 1.90 -17.42 22.36
C LEU A 3 0.47 -16.95 22.53
N PHE A 4 0.02 -16.03 21.67
CA PHE A 4 -1.39 -15.63 21.64
C PHE A 4 -1.93 -15.66 20.21
N VAL A 5 -3.22 -15.85 20.07
CA VAL A 5 -3.93 -15.83 18.79
C VAL A 5 -4.89 -14.64 18.81
N SER A 6 -4.78 -13.76 17.82
CA SER A 6 -5.66 -12.61 17.67
C SER A 6 -6.11 -12.48 16.22
N HIS A 7 -7.29 -11.93 16.00
CA HIS A 7 -7.74 -11.43 14.71
C HIS A 7 -7.59 -9.90 14.59
N ASP A 8 -7.13 -9.27 15.68
CA ASP A 8 -6.81 -7.84 15.69
C ASP A 8 -5.34 -7.65 15.34
N ILE A 9 -5.11 -7.02 14.20
CA ILE A 9 -3.75 -6.77 13.69
C ILE A 9 -3.04 -5.69 14.48
N GLU A 10 -3.77 -4.68 14.97
CA GLU A 10 -3.17 -3.57 15.74
C GLU A 10 -2.59 -4.10 17.06
N ASP A 11 -3.36 -4.92 17.78
CA ASP A 11 -2.88 -5.60 18.99
C ASP A 11 -1.68 -6.50 18.69
N ALA A 12 -1.75 -7.28 17.61
CA ALA A 12 -0.66 -8.16 17.23
C ALA A 12 0.63 -7.40 16.89
N MET A 13 0.51 -6.26 16.19
CA MET A 13 1.65 -5.41 15.85
C MET A 13 2.32 -4.76 17.07
N VAL A 14 1.56 -4.48 18.13
CA VAL A 14 2.10 -3.85 19.34
C VAL A 14 2.74 -4.88 20.28
N MET A 15 2.18 -6.09 20.35
CA MET A 15 2.52 -7.06 21.40
C MET A 15 3.52 -8.14 20.95
N ALA A 16 3.60 -8.44 19.66
CA ALA A 16 4.36 -9.60 19.20
C ALA A 16 5.76 -9.22 18.71
N ASP A 17 6.80 -9.94 19.15
CA ASP A 17 8.13 -9.87 18.56
C ASP A 17 8.16 -10.53 17.17
N ARG A 18 7.39 -11.60 17.01
CA ARG A 18 7.24 -12.34 15.74
C ARG A 18 5.79 -12.77 15.55
N MET A 19 5.38 -12.83 14.31
CA MET A 19 4.01 -13.17 13.92
C MET A 19 4.00 -14.32 12.93
N VAL A 20 2.93 -15.08 12.97
CA VAL A 20 2.57 -16.08 11.97
C VAL A 20 1.22 -15.70 11.38
N VAL A 21 1.17 -15.39 10.10
CA VAL A 21 -0.09 -15.17 9.40
C VAL A 21 -0.64 -16.51 8.96
N LEU A 22 -1.82 -16.85 9.45
CA LEU A 22 -2.53 -18.09 9.14
C LEU A 22 -3.71 -17.83 8.21
N ARG A 23 -3.86 -18.71 7.22
CA ARG A 23 -5.04 -18.74 6.36
C ARG A 23 -5.46 -20.18 6.11
N LYS A 24 -6.74 -20.50 6.38
CA LYS A 24 -7.31 -21.83 6.19
C LYS A 24 -6.44 -22.96 6.80
N GLY A 25 -5.86 -22.71 7.98
CA GLY A 25 -5.01 -23.67 8.69
C GLY A 25 -3.56 -23.77 8.19
N THR A 26 -3.17 -22.97 7.20
CA THR A 26 -1.79 -22.97 6.66
C THR A 26 -1.09 -21.65 7.02
N ALA A 27 0.19 -21.72 7.38
CA ALA A 27 1.02 -20.54 7.59
C ALA A 27 1.38 -19.93 6.21
N GLU A 28 0.92 -18.71 5.96
CA GLU A 28 1.25 -17.97 4.73
C GLU A 28 2.55 -17.19 4.85
N GLN A 29 2.82 -16.64 6.03
CA GLN A 29 4.07 -15.92 6.28
C GLN A 29 4.41 -15.96 7.77
N VAL A 30 5.72 -15.98 8.04
CA VAL A 30 6.30 -15.90 9.39
C VAL A 30 7.39 -14.84 9.39
N GLY A 31 7.38 -13.92 10.33
CA GLY A 31 8.39 -12.85 10.43
C GLY A 31 8.14 -11.90 11.58
N THR A 32 8.93 -10.85 11.67
CA THR A 32 8.64 -9.67 12.49
C THR A 32 7.49 -8.87 11.88
N GLN A 33 6.90 -7.94 12.65
CA GLN A 33 5.84 -7.08 12.13
C GLN A 33 6.29 -6.29 10.90
N LEU A 34 7.50 -5.71 10.94
CA LEU A 34 8.05 -4.91 9.84
C LEU A 34 8.30 -5.76 8.60
N GLU A 35 8.89 -6.95 8.75
CA GLU A 35 9.12 -7.85 7.62
C GLU A 35 7.82 -8.21 6.90
N ILE A 36 6.75 -8.50 7.64
CA ILE A 36 5.47 -8.87 7.06
C ILE A 36 4.76 -7.65 6.45
N TYR A 37 4.87 -6.49 7.10
CA TYR A 37 4.27 -5.25 6.62
C TYR A 37 4.91 -4.74 5.33
N ASP A 38 6.26 -4.71 5.29
CA ASP A 38 7.04 -4.14 4.18
C ASP A 38 7.18 -5.13 3.01
N ARG A 39 7.25 -6.42 3.32
CA ARG A 39 7.45 -7.51 2.34
C ARG A 39 6.40 -8.60 2.48
N PRO A 40 5.12 -8.30 2.26
CA PRO A 40 4.07 -9.31 2.33
C PRO A 40 4.29 -10.39 1.27
N ALA A 41 4.06 -11.65 1.65
CA ALA A 41 4.26 -12.79 0.75
C ALA A 41 3.21 -12.87 -0.37
N ASN A 42 2.04 -12.28 -0.15
CA ASN A 42 0.93 -12.31 -1.11
C ASN A 42 -0.07 -11.17 -0.85
N PRO A 43 -1.04 -10.92 -1.76
CA PRO A 43 -2.03 -9.86 -1.61
C PRO A 43 -2.93 -10.01 -0.36
N HIS A 44 -3.19 -11.24 0.09
CA HIS A 44 -3.97 -11.46 1.31
C HIS A 44 -3.22 -10.92 2.54
N VAL A 45 -1.96 -11.30 2.70
CA VAL A 45 -1.11 -10.79 3.79
C VAL A 45 -1.02 -9.27 3.73
N ALA A 46 -0.78 -8.69 2.55
CA ALA A 46 -0.73 -7.24 2.40
C ALA A 46 -1.99 -6.54 2.91
N ARG A 47 -3.18 -7.05 2.57
CA ARG A 47 -4.47 -6.46 2.97
C ARG A 47 -4.80 -6.60 4.45
N LEU A 48 -4.25 -7.60 5.14
CA LEU A 48 -4.45 -7.74 6.59
C LEU A 48 -3.94 -6.52 7.35
N PHE A 49 -2.87 -5.89 6.88
CA PHE A 49 -2.26 -4.70 7.49
C PHE A 49 -2.79 -3.38 6.92
N GLY A 50 -3.96 -3.41 6.29
CA GLY A 50 -4.65 -2.22 5.80
C GLY A 50 -4.67 -2.09 4.29
N LYS A 51 -5.16 -0.93 3.84
CA LYS A 51 -5.29 -0.63 2.41
C LYS A 51 -3.94 -0.71 1.69
N THR A 52 -3.97 -1.28 0.50
CA THR A 52 -2.77 -1.47 -0.33
C THR A 52 -3.16 -1.31 -1.78
N ASN A 53 -2.41 -0.50 -2.52
CA ASN A 53 -2.49 -0.45 -3.97
C ASN A 53 -1.60 -1.56 -4.54
N PHE A 54 -2.11 -2.30 -5.50
CA PHE A 54 -1.35 -3.33 -6.20
C PHE A 54 -1.05 -2.84 -7.60
N ILE A 55 0.18 -2.40 -7.81
CA ILE A 55 0.64 -1.81 -9.06
C ILE A 55 1.30 -2.89 -9.92
N PRO A 56 0.91 -3.09 -11.17
CA PRO A 56 1.62 -4.02 -12.07
C PRO A 56 3.13 -3.73 -12.09
N LEU A 57 3.95 -4.79 -11.91
CA LEU A 57 5.43 -4.64 -11.85
C LEU A 57 5.99 -3.93 -13.07
N GLY A 58 5.38 -4.10 -14.24
CA GLY A 58 5.80 -3.41 -15.47
C GLY A 58 5.70 -1.88 -15.41
N LEU A 59 4.91 -1.32 -14.48
CA LEU A 59 4.82 0.13 -14.22
C LEU A 59 5.82 0.61 -13.15
N LEU A 60 6.39 -0.31 -12.39
CA LEU A 60 7.37 -0.06 -11.32
C LEU A 60 8.50 -1.09 -11.40
N PRO A 61 9.28 -1.13 -12.51
CA PRO A 61 10.24 -2.21 -12.76
C PRO A 61 11.38 -2.27 -11.73
N ASP A 62 11.73 -1.13 -11.14
CA ASP A 62 12.81 -1.02 -10.14
C ASP A 62 12.32 -1.25 -8.70
N ALA A 63 11.08 -1.70 -8.51
CA ALA A 63 10.56 -1.95 -7.17
C ALA A 63 11.35 -3.05 -6.44
N PRO A 64 11.73 -2.83 -5.18
CA PRO A 64 12.56 -3.77 -4.41
C PRO A 64 11.83 -5.06 -4.04
N HIS A 65 10.50 -5.06 -4.14
CA HIS A 65 9.65 -6.19 -3.78
C HIS A 65 8.41 -6.26 -4.68
N SER A 66 8.11 -7.46 -5.15
CA SER A 66 6.87 -7.76 -5.89
C SER A 66 6.33 -9.12 -5.46
N ILE A 67 5.04 -9.31 -5.64
CA ILE A 67 4.30 -10.53 -5.28
C ILE A 67 3.45 -10.98 -6.47
N ALA A 68 3.06 -12.26 -6.48
CA ALA A 68 2.14 -12.76 -7.49
C ALA A 68 0.79 -12.02 -7.40
N ALA A 69 0.23 -11.63 -8.53
CA ALA A 69 -1.09 -11.03 -8.58
C ALA A 69 -2.16 -12.03 -8.11
N GLU A 70 -3.25 -11.52 -7.53
CA GLU A 70 -4.35 -12.35 -7.03
C GLU A 70 -5.06 -13.15 -8.16
N THR A 71 -5.03 -12.61 -9.38
CA THR A 71 -5.53 -13.29 -10.59
C THR A 71 -4.67 -14.47 -11.02
N GLY A 72 -3.46 -14.64 -10.43
CA GLY A 72 -2.47 -15.63 -10.83
C GLY A 72 -1.66 -15.27 -12.08
N GLU A 73 -1.98 -14.14 -12.72
CA GLU A 73 -1.26 -13.64 -13.89
C GLU A 73 -0.40 -12.43 -13.55
N GLY A 74 0.93 -12.57 -13.76
CA GLY A 74 1.90 -11.49 -13.55
C GLY A 74 2.27 -11.24 -12.08
N GLN A 75 3.01 -10.17 -11.89
CA GLN A 75 3.45 -9.70 -10.59
C GLN A 75 3.00 -8.26 -10.33
N VAL A 76 2.73 -7.96 -9.08
CA VAL A 76 2.33 -6.64 -8.60
C VAL A 76 3.23 -6.17 -7.46
N VAL A 77 3.38 -4.87 -7.39
CA VAL A 77 4.08 -4.18 -6.30
C VAL A 77 3.05 -3.70 -5.30
N PRO A 78 3.10 -4.15 -4.04
CA PRO A 78 2.22 -3.64 -3.00
C PRO A 78 2.72 -2.26 -2.54
N VAL A 79 1.92 -1.23 -2.74
CA VAL A 79 2.24 0.15 -2.35
C VAL A 79 1.21 0.67 -1.36
N ARG A 80 1.66 1.10 -0.19
CA ARG A 80 0.78 1.63 0.85
C ARG A 80 0.29 3.05 0.51
N PRO A 81 -0.91 3.45 0.94
CA PRO A 81 -1.44 4.78 0.66
C PRO A 81 -0.57 5.94 1.13
N HIS A 82 0.18 5.78 2.22
CA HIS A 82 1.08 6.82 2.76
C HIS A 82 2.43 6.92 2.04
N GLN A 83 2.79 5.94 1.20
CA GLN A 83 4.01 5.99 0.38
C GLN A 83 3.86 6.87 -0.87
N TRP A 84 2.66 7.38 -1.13
CA TRP A 84 2.40 8.27 -2.24
C TRP A 84 2.61 9.73 -1.87
N GLN A 85 3.24 10.48 -2.77
CA GLN A 85 3.50 11.91 -2.61
C GLN A 85 3.03 12.67 -3.84
N LEU A 86 2.50 13.89 -3.64
CA LEU A 86 2.20 14.80 -4.73
C LEU A 86 3.51 15.31 -5.34
N VAL A 87 3.58 15.31 -6.67
CA VAL A 87 4.72 15.85 -7.41
C VAL A 87 4.21 16.90 -8.40
N GLU A 88 4.88 18.05 -8.43
CA GLU A 88 4.53 19.13 -9.37
C GLU A 88 5.10 18.88 -10.76
N ASN A 89 6.25 18.18 -10.86
CA ASN A 89 6.91 17.81 -12.11
C ASN A 89 7.62 16.46 -11.97
N SER A 90 7.45 15.58 -12.93
CA SER A 90 8.09 14.26 -12.99
C SER A 90 9.55 14.30 -13.51
N ASN A 91 10.33 15.33 -13.14
CA ASN A 91 11.67 15.53 -13.68
C ASN A 91 12.80 14.84 -12.89
N ASP A 92 12.50 14.14 -11.82
CA ASP A 92 13.50 13.50 -10.94
C ASP A 92 13.77 12.00 -11.25
N GLY A 93 13.21 11.48 -12.35
CA GLY A 93 13.37 10.08 -12.74
C GLY A 93 12.48 9.11 -11.97
N SER A 94 11.67 9.57 -11.03
CA SER A 94 10.68 8.73 -10.34
C SER A 94 9.49 8.42 -11.26
N THR A 95 8.95 7.20 -11.13
CA THR A 95 7.73 6.84 -11.86
C THR A 95 6.54 7.60 -11.29
N ALA A 96 5.95 8.46 -12.10
CA ALA A 96 4.80 9.27 -11.72
C ALA A 96 3.50 8.78 -12.37
N PHE A 97 2.42 8.88 -11.63
CA PHE A 97 1.07 8.52 -12.06
C PHE A 97 0.19 9.76 -12.02
N THR A 98 -0.40 10.09 -13.16
CA THR A 98 -1.33 11.21 -13.26
C THR A 98 -2.75 10.70 -13.37
N GLY A 99 -3.66 11.30 -12.60
CA GLY A 99 -5.07 10.90 -12.60
C GLY A 99 -5.98 12.01 -12.12
N LYS A 100 -7.28 11.75 -12.23
CA LYS A 100 -8.33 12.63 -11.68
C LYS A 100 -8.73 12.18 -10.29
N MET A 101 -8.82 13.12 -9.38
CA MET A 101 -9.37 12.87 -8.06
C MET A 101 -10.88 12.60 -8.15
N VAL A 102 -11.28 11.43 -7.66
CA VAL A 102 -12.68 10.98 -7.63
C VAL A 102 -13.37 11.42 -6.35
N SER A 103 -12.70 11.18 -5.21
CA SER A 103 -13.23 11.50 -3.89
C SER A 103 -12.12 11.73 -2.88
N THR A 104 -12.45 12.43 -1.80
CA THR A 104 -11.60 12.59 -0.63
C THR A 104 -12.39 12.36 0.64
N THR A 105 -11.76 11.75 1.63
CA THR A 105 -12.33 11.53 2.97
C THR A 105 -11.32 12.00 4.02
N ASN A 106 -11.74 12.94 4.86
CA ASN A 106 -10.91 13.40 5.96
C ASN A 106 -10.88 12.33 7.07
N ARG A 107 -9.68 11.90 7.45
CA ARG A 107 -9.41 10.93 8.53
C ARG A 107 -8.74 11.58 9.75
N GLY A 108 -8.77 12.90 9.86
CA GLY A 108 -8.10 13.65 10.91
C GLY A 108 -6.65 13.94 10.57
N ALA A 109 -5.74 13.02 10.85
CA ALA A 109 -4.31 13.19 10.59
C ALA A 109 -3.96 13.25 9.09
N HIS A 110 -4.77 12.63 8.23
CA HIS A 110 -4.57 12.60 6.78
C HIS A 110 -5.91 12.67 6.04
N GLN A 111 -5.83 12.98 4.77
CA GLN A 111 -6.93 12.82 3.83
C GLN A 111 -6.69 11.57 2.98
N GLU A 112 -7.68 10.69 2.95
CA GLU A 112 -7.70 9.57 2.04
C GLU A 112 -8.30 10.03 0.71
N VAL A 113 -7.52 9.97 -0.35
CA VAL A 113 -7.89 10.41 -1.69
C VAL A 113 -7.96 9.21 -2.62
N LEU A 114 -9.04 9.12 -3.39
CA LEU A 114 -9.19 8.15 -4.47
C LEU A 114 -8.84 8.84 -5.79
N LEU A 115 -7.77 8.37 -6.42
CA LEU A 115 -7.26 8.88 -7.68
C LEU A 115 -7.50 7.87 -8.80
N GLN A 116 -8.21 8.26 -9.85
CA GLN A 116 -8.43 7.46 -11.05
C GLN A 116 -7.42 7.86 -12.12
N THR A 117 -6.48 6.98 -12.40
CA THR A 117 -5.58 7.10 -13.57
C THR A 117 -6.23 6.42 -14.78
N GLU A 118 -5.53 6.39 -15.91
CA GLU A 118 -6.00 5.72 -17.13
C GLU A 118 -6.31 4.23 -16.90
N ASN A 119 -5.46 3.53 -16.14
CA ASN A 119 -5.53 2.08 -15.98
C ASN A 119 -5.68 1.59 -14.53
N LEU A 120 -5.55 2.49 -13.55
CA LEU A 120 -5.54 2.13 -12.14
C LEU A 120 -6.41 3.08 -11.31
N THR A 121 -6.94 2.54 -10.24
CA THR A 121 -7.54 3.34 -9.16
C THR A 121 -6.62 3.26 -7.94
N LEU A 122 -6.09 4.41 -7.52
CA LEU A 122 -5.15 4.50 -6.41
C LEU A 122 -5.82 5.10 -5.18
N THR A 123 -5.58 4.50 -4.03
CA THR A 123 -5.87 5.12 -2.73
C THR A 123 -4.58 5.74 -2.21
N ILE A 124 -4.59 7.04 -1.96
CA ILE A 124 -3.42 7.78 -1.47
C ILE A 124 -3.76 8.53 -0.17
N HIS A 125 -2.78 8.70 0.69
CA HIS A 125 -2.91 9.50 1.91
C HIS A 125 -2.12 10.80 1.73
N LEU A 126 -2.83 11.92 1.77
CA LEU A 126 -2.24 13.24 1.77
C LEU A 126 -2.32 13.86 3.17
N PRO A 127 -1.42 14.78 3.53
CA PRO A 127 -1.52 15.52 4.80
C PRO A 127 -2.91 16.13 4.99
N GLY A 128 -3.42 16.12 6.22
CA GLY A 128 -4.78 16.58 6.53
C GLY A 128 -5.09 18.03 6.15
N ASN A 129 -4.05 18.86 6.02
CA ASN A 129 -4.15 20.26 5.59
C ASN A 129 -4.03 20.46 4.07
N THR A 130 -3.89 19.39 3.29
CA THR A 130 -3.83 19.49 1.82
C THR A 130 -5.19 19.87 1.27
N THR A 131 -5.25 20.88 0.41
CA THR A 131 -6.49 21.27 -0.24
C THR A 131 -6.54 20.70 -1.64
N VAL A 132 -7.41 19.73 -1.86
CA VAL A 132 -7.66 19.09 -3.15
C VAL A 132 -9.16 18.97 -3.39
N LYS A 133 -9.60 19.01 -4.65
CA LYS A 133 -11.01 19.02 -5.01
C LYS A 133 -11.36 17.87 -5.97
N PRO A 134 -12.56 17.27 -5.84
CA PRO A 134 -13.04 16.31 -6.82
C PRO A 134 -12.96 16.85 -8.26
N GLY A 135 -12.47 16.03 -9.18
CA GLY A 135 -12.25 16.39 -10.57
C GLY A 135 -10.89 17.05 -10.88
N GLU A 136 -10.13 17.42 -9.84
CA GLU A 136 -8.76 17.95 -10.00
C GLU A 136 -7.83 16.87 -10.52
N THR A 137 -6.90 17.26 -11.40
CA THR A 137 -5.85 16.37 -11.90
C THR A 137 -4.65 16.44 -10.98
N LEU A 138 -4.25 15.32 -10.44
CA LEU A 138 -3.10 15.19 -9.55
C LEU A 138 -2.04 14.29 -10.19
N THR A 139 -0.79 14.62 -9.96
CA THR A 139 0.35 13.75 -10.28
C THR A 139 0.99 13.30 -8.98
N VAL A 140 1.19 11.99 -8.86
CA VAL A 140 1.75 11.36 -7.66
C VAL A 140 2.89 10.43 -8.04
N SER A 141 3.89 10.34 -7.18
CA SER A 141 4.93 9.31 -7.23
C SER A 141 4.90 8.50 -5.95
N CYS A 142 5.41 7.28 -5.98
CA CYS A 142 5.56 6.47 -4.78
C CYS A 142 7.03 6.38 -4.38
N ASP A 143 7.27 6.54 -3.08
CA ASP A 143 8.56 6.25 -2.47
C ASP A 143 8.59 4.77 -2.06
N LEU A 144 9.43 4.00 -2.73
CA LEU A 144 9.62 2.55 -2.47
C LEU A 144 10.91 2.27 -1.68
N THR A 145 11.60 3.31 -1.23
CA THR A 145 12.77 3.15 -0.37
C THR A 145 12.32 2.76 1.04
N VAL A 146 12.46 1.50 1.34
CA VAL A 146 12.21 0.92 2.66
C VAL A 146 13.51 0.41 3.23
#